data_d1b6c4a4ee8951049a0ebc4b5445d78c
#
_entry.id   d1b6c4a4ee8951049a0ebc4b5445d78c
#
_cell.length_a   1.000
_cell.length_b   1.000
_cell.length_c   1.000
_cell.angle_alpha   90.00
_cell.angle_beta   90.00
_cell.angle_gamma   90.00
#
_symmetry.space_group_name_H-M   'P 1'
#
loop_
_entity.id
_entity.type
_entity.pdbx_description
1 polymer ?
#
loop_
_entity_poly.entity_id
_entity_poly.type
_entity_poly.pdbx_seq_one_letter_code
_entity_poly.pdbx_strand_id
1 'polypeptide(L)'
;RLKTGTPQRLDRSTIDFSKLKEESGDDCYWTFSFDNGPLYDKDKQIKCHIVYTTPETHEIIRKNLKKSAMYGGYAEGIGPRYCPSIEDKVVRFADKERHQLFLEPESLYYDDIYLQGFSTSMPEDVQELMVHSLPGLEHAKILKYAYAIEYDAINPLQLKPSLETKVINNL
;
A
#
# COMPACT_ATOMS: atom_id res chain seq x y z
N ARG A 1 14.03 -2.65 -15.22
CA ARG A 1 12.62 -2.82 -14.85
C ARG A 1 12.45 -2.80 -13.35
N LEU A 2 11.31 -2.30 -12.93
CA LEU A 2 10.85 -2.32 -11.55
C LEU A 2 9.58 -3.16 -11.44
N LYS A 3 9.35 -3.77 -10.27
CA LYS A 3 8.17 -4.58 -9.98
C LYS A 3 7.67 -4.32 -8.58
N THR A 4 6.37 -4.27 -8.42
CA THR A 4 5.70 -4.10 -7.13
C THR A 4 4.30 -4.74 -7.18
N GLY A 5 3.55 -4.64 -6.09
CA GLY A 5 2.15 -4.98 -6.02
C GLY A 5 1.28 -3.74 -5.84
N THR A 6 -0.02 -3.93 -5.90
CA THR A 6 -1.03 -2.96 -5.48
C THR A 6 -1.66 -3.42 -4.18
N PRO A 7 -2.35 -2.56 -3.41
CA PRO A 7 -3.13 -3.02 -2.27
C PRO A 7 -4.56 -3.40 -2.68
N GLN A 8 -5.23 -4.12 -1.78
CA GLN A 8 -6.62 -4.51 -1.92
C GLN A 8 -7.57 -3.33 -1.72
N ARG A 9 -8.80 -3.44 -2.25
CA ARG A 9 -9.96 -2.64 -1.83
C ARG A 9 -10.93 -3.54 -1.08
N LEU A 10 -11.39 -3.05 0.06
CA LEU A 10 -12.24 -3.78 0.98
C LEU A 10 -13.60 -3.12 1.09
N ASP A 11 -14.64 -3.93 1.31
CA ASP A 11 -15.98 -3.44 1.59
C ASP A 11 -16.04 -2.91 3.04
N ARG A 12 -16.23 -1.61 3.20
CA ARG A 12 -16.30 -0.91 4.49
C ARG A 12 -17.28 -1.55 5.46
N SER A 13 -18.44 -2.02 4.96
CA SER A 13 -19.52 -2.59 5.79
C SER A 13 -19.13 -3.90 6.48
N THR A 14 -18.05 -4.54 6.03
CA THR A 14 -17.58 -5.84 6.54
C THR A 14 -16.38 -5.72 7.49
N ILE A 15 -15.96 -4.49 7.81
CA ILE A 15 -14.81 -4.20 8.68
C ILE A 15 -15.28 -3.88 10.10
N ASP A 16 -14.67 -4.51 11.08
CA ASP A 16 -14.89 -4.19 12.50
C ASP A 16 -13.96 -3.05 12.96
N PHE A 17 -14.39 -1.83 12.73
CA PHE A 17 -13.63 -0.63 13.10
C PHE A 17 -13.42 -0.47 14.61
N SER A 18 -14.20 -1.16 15.47
CA SER A 18 -14.04 -1.10 16.92
C SER A 18 -12.71 -1.67 17.42
N LYS A 19 -12.07 -2.51 16.61
CA LYS A 19 -10.74 -3.10 16.88
C LYS A 19 -9.59 -2.26 16.36
N LEU A 20 -9.86 -1.15 15.66
CA LEU A 20 -8.87 -0.35 14.96
C LEU A 20 -8.66 0.99 15.66
N LYS A 21 -7.45 1.53 15.56
CA LYS A 21 -7.15 2.87 16.05
C LYS A 21 -7.55 3.89 14.98
N GLU A 22 -8.48 4.80 15.34
CA GLU A 22 -8.80 5.93 14.48
C GLU A 22 -7.62 6.91 14.42
N GLU A 23 -7.33 7.41 13.22
CA GLU A 23 -6.30 8.41 12.97
C GLU A 23 -6.93 9.60 12.24
N SER A 24 -6.91 10.74 12.90
CA SER A 24 -7.41 12.01 12.37
C SER A 24 -6.30 12.72 11.58
N GLY A 25 -6.69 13.66 10.73
CA GLY A 25 -5.74 14.61 10.15
C GLY A 25 -5.11 15.53 11.20
N ASP A 26 -4.20 16.39 10.76
CA ASP A 26 -3.51 17.34 11.62
C ASP A 26 -4.48 18.33 12.28
N ASP A 27 -4.24 18.65 13.55
CA ASP A 27 -5.01 19.64 14.30
C ASP A 27 -4.57 21.10 13.98
N CYS A 28 -4.34 21.34 12.70
CA CYS A 28 -3.95 22.67 12.20
C CYS A 28 -4.39 22.85 10.75
N TYR A 29 -4.50 24.11 10.33
CA TYR A 29 -4.90 24.48 8.97
C TYR A 29 -3.69 24.51 8.02
N TRP A 30 -3.13 23.35 7.69
CA TRP A 30 -2.13 23.24 6.65
C TRP A 30 -2.73 23.29 5.25
N THR A 31 -2.08 23.97 4.35
CA THR A 31 -2.43 23.98 2.91
C THR A 31 -1.20 23.72 2.06
N PHE A 32 -1.40 23.14 0.89
CA PHE A 32 -0.34 23.01 -0.12
C PHE A 32 -0.13 24.30 -0.92
N SER A 33 -1.05 25.26 -0.83
CA SER A 33 -0.98 26.54 -1.51
C SER A 33 -0.60 27.64 -0.52
N PHE A 34 0.27 28.57 -0.95
CA PHE A 34 0.57 29.78 -0.19
C PHE A 34 -0.53 30.85 -0.32
N ASP A 35 -1.32 30.79 -1.38
CA ASP A 35 -2.31 31.83 -1.74
C ASP A 35 -3.74 31.43 -1.33
N ASN A 36 -4.01 30.15 -1.14
CA ASN A 36 -5.35 29.64 -0.84
C ASN A 36 -5.40 29.02 0.56
N GLY A 37 -6.45 29.33 1.30
CA GLY A 37 -6.75 28.67 2.57
C GLY A 37 -7.14 27.19 2.40
N PRO A 38 -7.38 26.48 3.51
CA PRO A 38 -7.78 25.09 3.49
C PRO A 38 -9.16 24.91 2.82
N LEU A 39 -9.30 23.85 2.02
CA LEU A 39 -10.58 23.53 1.35
C LEU A 39 -11.64 23.02 2.31
N TYR A 40 -11.24 22.49 3.46
CA TYR A 40 -12.13 21.88 4.45
C TYR A 40 -11.79 22.36 5.85
N ASP A 41 -12.80 22.43 6.71
CA ASP A 41 -12.59 22.57 8.15
C ASP A 41 -11.86 21.34 8.70
N LYS A 42 -10.95 21.56 9.65
CA LYS A 42 -10.23 20.46 10.30
C LYS A 42 -11.13 19.43 10.93
N ASP A 43 -12.30 19.84 11.43
CA ASP A 43 -13.29 18.97 12.07
C ASP A 43 -14.10 18.13 11.06
N LYS A 44 -13.96 18.42 9.77
CA LYS A 44 -14.62 17.70 8.66
C LYS A 44 -13.63 16.79 7.89
N GLN A 45 -12.39 16.68 8.36
CA GLN A 45 -11.43 15.79 7.73
C GLN A 45 -11.88 14.33 7.84
N ILE A 46 -11.65 13.58 6.75
CA ILE A 46 -11.93 12.16 6.73
C ILE A 46 -10.88 11.44 7.56
N LYS A 47 -11.35 10.60 8.47
CA LYS A 47 -10.49 9.81 9.34
C LYS A 47 -10.11 8.50 8.67
N CYS A 48 -8.85 8.12 8.84
CA CYS A 48 -8.33 6.81 8.51
C CYS A 48 -8.29 5.91 9.75
N HIS A 49 -7.98 4.65 9.57
CA HIS A 49 -7.78 3.74 10.68
C HIS A 49 -6.45 3.00 10.53
N ILE A 50 -5.77 2.79 11.64
CA ILE A 50 -4.51 2.08 11.69
C ILE A 50 -4.76 0.62 12.09
N VAL A 51 -4.14 -0.29 11.36
CA VAL A 51 -4.01 -1.70 11.72
C VAL A 51 -2.56 -2.13 11.55
N TYR A 52 -2.15 -3.16 12.24
CA TYR A 52 -0.81 -3.72 12.14
C TYR A 52 -0.88 -5.17 11.67
N THR A 53 0.11 -5.58 10.87
CA THR A 53 0.32 -7.00 10.57
C THR A 53 0.58 -7.77 11.86
N THR A 54 0.24 -9.05 11.86
CA THR A 54 0.45 -9.97 12.98
C THR A 54 1.55 -10.98 12.64
N PRO A 55 2.08 -11.71 13.63
CA PRO A 55 2.97 -12.85 13.37
C PRO A 55 2.35 -13.88 12.42
N GLU A 56 1.03 -14.11 12.53
CA GLU A 56 0.29 -15.00 11.62
C GLU A 56 0.31 -14.47 10.19
N THR A 57 0.08 -13.16 9.99
CA THR A 57 0.19 -12.51 8.68
C THR A 57 1.56 -12.75 8.07
N HIS A 58 2.63 -12.56 8.86
CA HIS A 58 4.00 -12.77 8.39
C HIS A 58 4.28 -14.25 8.05
N GLU A 59 3.72 -15.18 8.82
CA GLU A 59 3.86 -16.61 8.56
C GLU A 59 3.16 -17.02 7.25
N ILE A 60 1.93 -16.53 7.02
CA ILE A 60 1.19 -16.74 5.76
C ILE A 60 2.02 -16.25 4.58
N ILE A 61 2.58 -15.04 4.67
CA ILE A 61 3.41 -14.46 3.61
C ILE A 61 4.65 -15.32 3.37
N ARG A 62 5.41 -15.68 4.40
CA ARG A 62 6.63 -16.46 4.27
C ARG A 62 6.40 -17.84 3.65
N LYS A 63 5.33 -18.52 4.05
CA LYS A 63 4.95 -19.84 3.50
C LYS A 63 4.57 -19.78 2.02
N ASN A 64 4.09 -18.64 1.54
CA ASN A 64 3.57 -18.48 0.19
C ASN A 64 4.47 -17.62 -0.72
N LEU A 65 5.67 -17.20 -0.29
CA LEU A 65 6.56 -16.31 -1.05
C LEU A 65 6.75 -16.77 -2.51
N LYS A 66 6.93 -18.07 -2.75
CA LYS A 66 7.12 -18.62 -4.09
C LYS A 66 5.90 -18.51 -5.01
N LYS A 67 4.71 -18.25 -4.45
CA LYS A 67 3.48 -17.99 -5.22
C LYS A 67 3.36 -16.53 -5.64
N SER A 68 4.07 -15.62 -4.99
CA SER A 68 4.09 -14.20 -5.33
C SER A 68 4.76 -13.97 -6.69
N ALA A 69 4.22 -13.08 -7.50
CA ALA A 69 4.85 -12.68 -8.76
C ALA A 69 6.24 -12.06 -8.53
N MET A 70 6.44 -11.42 -7.37
CA MET A 70 7.71 -10.82 -6.97
C MET A 70 8.82 -11.85 -6.73
N TYR A 71 8.50 -12.97 -6.09
CA TYR A 71 9.48 -13.98 -5.65
C TYR A 71 9.37 -15.32 -6.40
N GLY A 72 8.26 -15.56 -7.10
CA GLY A 72 8.03 -16.78 -7.87
C GLY A 72 8.68 -16.81 -9.26
N GLY A 73 9.32 -15.71 -9.67
CA GLY A 73 9.95 -15.60 -10.99
C GLY A 73 8.98 -15.24 -12.13
N TYR A 74 7.73 -14.88 -11.81
CA TYR A 74 6.71 -14.51 -12.80
C TYR A 74 6.83 -13.06 -13.28
N ALA A 75 7.48 -12.19 -12.49
CA ALA A 75 7.72 -10.79 -12.83
C ALA A 75 9.21 -10.51 -12.90
N GLU A 76 9.64 -9.75 -13.93
CA GLU A 76 11.02 -9.32 -14.07
C GLU A 76 11.29 -7.98 -13.36
N GLY A 77 12.53 -7.76 -12.91
CA GLY A 77 12.96 -6.51 -12.29
C GLY A 77 13.19 -6.61 -10.79
N ILE A 78 13.41 -5.46 -10.16
CA ILE A 78 13.66 -5.30 -8.73
C ILE A 78 12.55 -4.50 -8.08
N GLY A 79 12.30 -4.74 -6.78
CA GLY A 79 11.34 -3.94 -6.02
C GLY A 79 11.82 -2.50 -5.84
N PRO A 80 10.92 -1.49 -5.94
CA PRO A 80 11.27 -0.10 -5.70
C PRO A 80 11.59 0.14 -4.23
N ARG A 81 12.41 1.16 -3.97
CA ARG A 81 12.81 1.50 -2.59
C ARG A 81 11.66 2.06 -1.75
N TYR A 82 10.84 2.91 -2.33
CA TYR A 82 9.81 3.69 -1.61
C TYR A 82 8.39 3.15 -1.76
N CYS A 83 8.19 2.12 -2.54
CA CYS A 83 6.91 1.44 -2.70
C CYS A 83 7.11 -0.09 -2.67
N PRO A 84 7.70 -0.64 -1.59
CA PRO A 84 7.90 -2.07 -1.48
C PRO A 84 6.56 -2.78 -1.25
N SER A 85 6.42 -3.99 -1.79
CA SER A 85 5.32 -4.86 -1.42
C SER A 85 5.42 -5.31 0.05
N ILE A 86 4.33 -5.82 0.60
CA ILE A 86 4.37 -6.34 1.98
C ILE A 86 5.30 -7.55 2.08
N GLU A 87 5.43 -8.36 1.02
CA GLU A 87 6.39 -9.46 0.95
C GLU A 87 7.82 -8.95 1.10
N ASP A 88 8.17 -7.86 0.43
CA ASP A 88 9.49 -7.22 0.55
C ASP A 88 9.74 -6.73 1.98
N LYS A 89 8.73 -6.13 2.62
CA LYS A 89 8.84 -5.66 4.01
C LYS A 89 9.09 -6.82 4.96
N VAL A 90 8.33 -7.91 4.84
CA VAL A 90 8.45 -9.10 5.70
C VAL A 90 9.79 -9.82 5.51
N VAL A 91 10.35 -9.80 4.30
CA VAL A 91 11.65 -10.41 4.00
C VAL A 91 12.81 -9.51 4.43
N ARG A 92 12.80 -8.23 4.03
CA ARG A 92 13.91 -7.30 4.29
C ARG A 92 14.00 -6.82 5.73
N PHE A 93 12.86 -6.75 6.42
CA PHE A 93 12.75 -6.31 7.80
C PHE A 93 12.19 -7.44 8.68
N ALA A 94 12.80 -8.61 8.57
CA ALA A 94 12.35 -9.81 9.27
C ALA A 94 12.45 -9.71 10.80
N ASP A 95 13.25 -8.77 11.32
CA ASP A 95 13.38 -8.39 12.72
C ASP A 95 12.19 -7.58 13.26
N LYS A 96 11.38 -7.01 12.38
CA LYS A 96 10.18 -6.25 12.78
C LYS A 96 9.03 -7.19 13.12
N GLU A 97 8.48 -7.02 14.30
CA GLU A 97 7.34 -7.81 14.78
C GLU A 97 6.06 -7.52 13.99
N ARG A 98 5.91 -6.28 13.49
CA ARG A 98 4.72 -5.80 12.77
C ARG A 98 5.03 -4.67 11.82
N HIS A 99 4.19 -4.53 10.80
CA HIS A 99 4.19 -3.39 9.88
C HIS A 99 2.87 -2.64 10.00
N GLN A 100 2.96 -1.31 9.99
CA GLN A 100 1.80 -0.44 10.03
C GLN A 100 1.11 -0.39 8.67
N LEU A 101 -0.22 -0.42 8.71
CA LEU A 101 -1.10 -0.30 7.56
C LEU A 101 -2.17 0.73 7.88
N PHE A 102 -2.73 1.35 6.84
CA PHE A 102 -3.83 2.29 6.96
C PHE A 102 -5.04 1.79 6.17
N LEU A 103 -6.21 1.94 6.76
CA LEU A 103 -7.49 1.80 6.08
C LEU A 103 -7.96 3.20 5.71
N GLU A 104 -7.93 3.50 4.43
CA GLU A 104 -8.22 4.82 3.88
C GLU A 104 -9.50 4.77 3.05
N PRO A 105 -10.55 5.57 3.37
CA PRO A 105 -11.69 5.72 2.47
C PRO A 105 -11.22 6.24 1.10
N GLU A 106 -11.51 5.51 0.04
CA GLU A 106 -11.05 5.86 -1.31
C GLU A 106 -11.89 6.97 -1.93
N SER A 107 -13.13 7.16 -1.44
CA SER A 107 -14.05 8.16 -1.95
C SER A 107 -15.01 8.66 -0.87
N LEU A 108 -15.59 9.84 -1.11
CA LEU A 108 -16.76 10.36 -0.39
C LEU A 108 -18.09 9.80 -0.92
N TYR A 109 -18.07 9.12 -2.08
CA TYR A 109 -19.26 8.74 -2.82
C TYR A 109 -19.53 7.24 -2.84
N TYR A 110 -18.55 6.42 -2.41
CA TYR A 110 -18.69 4.96 -2.32
C TYR A 110 -17.82 4.41 -1.17
N ASP A 111 -18.14 3.23 -0.72
CA ASP A 111 -17.66 2.65 0.53
C ASP A 111 -16.43 1.73 0.38
N ASP A 112 -15.59 1.97 -0.64
CA ASP A 112 -14.34 1.22 -0.80
C ASP A 112 -13.27 1.71 0.16
N ILE A 113 -12.65 0.78 0.85
CA ILE A 113 -11.50 1.04 1.73
C ILE A 113 -10.22 0.56 1.06
N TYR A 114 -9.28 1.48 0.88
CA TYR A 114 -7.94 1.21 0.41
C TYR A 114 -7.06 0.72 1.55
N LEU A 115 -6.47 -0.47 1.42
CA LEU A 115 -5.59 -1.03 2.44
C LEU A 115 -4.14 -0.60 2.20
N GLN A 116 -3.83 0.65 2.54
CA GLN A 116 -2.53 1.27 2.32
C GLN A 116 -1.42 0.56 3.09
N GLY A 117 -0.33 0.29 2.39
CA GLY A 117 0.85 -0.37 2.97
C GLY A 117 0.83 -1.90 2.83
N PHE A 118 -0.29 -2.50 2.34
CA PHE A 118 -0.46 -3.93 2.14
C PHE A 118 -0.36 -4.36 0.66
N SER A 119 0.35 -3.57 -0.13
CA SER A 119 0.62 -3.89 -1.54
C SER A 119 1.22 -5.28 -1.67
N THR A 120 0.67 -6.10 -2.55
CA THR A 120 1.11 -7.49 -2.73
C THR A 120 0.95 -7.94 -4.17
N SER A 121 1.67 -8.99 -4.53
CA SER A 121 1.55 -9.73 -5.79
C SER A 121 1.18 -11.20 -5.56
N MET A 122 0.68 -11.52 -4.37
CA MET A 122 0.21 -12.87 -4.03
C MET A 122 -1.07 -13.22 -4.80
N PRO A 123 -1.35 -14.49 -5.05
CA PRO A 123 -2.62 -14.93 -5.62
C PRO A 123 -3.79 -14.70 -4.66
N GLU A 124 -5.01 -14.68 -5.19
CA GLU A 124 -6.24 -14.31 -4.47
C GLU A 124 -6.49 -15.16 -3.21
N ASP A 125 -6.29 -16.48 -3.30
CA ASP A 125 -6.43 -17.42 -2.18
C ASP A 125 -5.52 -17.05 -0.98
N VAL A 126 -4.31 -16.58 -1.27
CA VAL A 126 -3.37 -16.14 -0.25
C VAL A 126 -3.74 -14.75 0.28
N GLN A 127 -4.22 -13.85 -0.57
CA GLN A 127 -4.66 -12.53 -0.16
C GLN A 127 -5.83 -12.59 0.83
N GLU A 128 -6.79 -13.50 0.63
CA GLU A 128 -7.88 -13.77 1.60
C GLU A 128 -7.31 -14.12 2.98
N LEU A 129 -6.39 -15.09 3.04
CA LEU A 129 -5.75 -15.47 4.28
C LEU A 129 -4.98 -14.31 4.94
N MET A 130 -4.26 -13.54 4.13
CA MET A 130 -3.48 -12.39 4.61
C MET A 130 -4.39 -11.30 5.19
N VAL A 131 -5.47 -10.94 4.50
CA VAL A 131 -6.41 -9.90 4.95
C VAL A 131 -7.13 -10.37 6.22
N HIS A 132 -7.62 -11.61 6.25
CA HIS A 132 -8.35 -12.15 7.41
C HIS A 132 -7.47 -12.38 8.65
N SER A 133 -6.15 -12.38 8.51
CA SER A 133 -5.21 -12.42 9.65
C SER A 133 -5.01 -11.07 10.34
N LEU A 134 -5.60 -9.99 9.80
CA LEU A 134 -5.48 -8.65 10.38
C LEU A 134 -6.62 -8.39 11.37
N PRO A 135 -6.35 -7.79 12.56
CA PRO A 135 -7.38 -7.44 13.52
C PRO A 135 -8.45 -6.52 12.91
N GLY A 136 -9.72 -6.85 13.13
CA GLY A 136 -10.86 -6.11 12.59
C GLY A 136 -11.21 -6.43 11.13
N LEU A 137 -10.40 -7.25 10.47
CA LEU A 137 -10.56 -7.64 9.06
C LEU A 137 -10.85 -9.15 8.89
N GLU A 138 -11.14 -9.86 9.98
CA GLU A 138 -11.33 -11.32 10.00
C GLU A 138 -12.45 -11.79 9.05
N HIS A 139 -13.40 -10.88 8.74
CA HIS A 139 -14.53 -11.14 7.85
C HIS A 139 -14.64 -10.11 6.73
N ALA A 140 -13.58 -9.33 6.50
CA ALA A 140 -13.57 -8.29 5.49
C ALA A 140 -13.70 -8.89 4.09
N LYS A 141 -14.65 -8.36 3.31
CA LYS A 141 -14.84 -8.72 1.90
C LYS A 141 -13.88 -7.95 1.02
N ILE A 142 -13.12 -8.65 0.21
CA ILE A 142 -12.25 -8.03 -0.79
C ILE A 142 -13.10 -7.71 -2.02
N LEU A 143 -13.21 -6.41 -2.36
CA LEU A 143 -13.91 -5.91 -3.54
C LEU A 143 -13.00 -5.95 -4.77
N LYS A 144 -11.70 -5.68 -4.57
CA LYS A 144 -10.70 -5.72 -5.62
C LYS A 144 -9.41 -6.31 -5.05
N TYR A 145 -8.98 -7.41 -5.62
CA TYR A 145 -7.70 -8.03 -5.28
C TYR A 145 -6.52 -7.18 -5.73
N ALA A 146 -5.45 -7.28 -4.99
CA ALA A 146 -4.15 -6.76 -5.36
C ALA A 146 -3.60 -7.50 -6.59
N TYR A 147 -2.78 -6.83 -7.37
CA TYR A 147 -2.14 -7.39 -8.55
C TYR A 147 -0.72 -6.88 -8.71
N ALA A 148 0.10 -7.65 -9.42
CA ALA A 148 1.47 -7.28 -9.72
C ALA A 148 1.53 -6.16 -10.78
N ILE A 149 2.49 -5.27 -10.62
CA ILE A 149 2.83 -4.25 -11.60
C ILE A 149 4.30 -4.41 -11.99
N GLU A 150 4.57 -4.44 -13.28
CA GLU A 150 5.89 -4.24 -13.87
C GLU A 150 5.92 -2.93 -14.63
N TYR A 151 7.03 -2.20 -14.55
CA TYR A 151 7.22 -0.99 -15.32
C TYR A 151 8.67 -0.74 -15.65
N ASP A 152 8.88 -0.07 -16.76
CA ASP A 152 10.20 0.37 -17.18
C ASP A 152 10.53 1.72 -16.55
N ALA A 153 11.78 1.89 -16.19
CA ALA A 153 12.32 3.15 -15.72
C ALA A 153 13.64 3.43 -16.43
N ILE A 154 13.86 4.67 -16.82
CA ILE A 154 15.17 5.11 -17.32
C ILE A 154 16.18 5.14 -16.17
N ASN A 155 17.44 4.91 -16.49
CA ASN A 155 18.49 5.10 -15.51
C ASN A 155 18.65 6.62 -15.23
N PRO A 156 18.42 7.09 -13.98
CA PRO A 156 18.50 8.50 -13.64
C PRO A 156 19.89 9.12 -13.93
N LEU A 157 20.95 8.30 -13.96
CA LEU A 157 22.29 8.77 -14.32
C LEU A 157 22.40 9.20 -15.80
N GLN A 158 21.41 8.90 -16.63
CA GLN A 158 21.32 9.38 -18.02
C GLN A 158 20.73 10.78 -18.12
N LEU A 159 20.25 11.34 -17.00
CA LEU A 159 19.71 12.70 -16.96
C LEU A 159 20.74 13.70 -16.44
N LYS A 160 20.65 14.94 -16.94
CA LYS A 160 21.31 16.12 -16.38
C LYS A 160 20.60 16.56 -15.10
N PRO A 161 21.17 17.46 -14.28
CA PRO A 161 20.45 18.07 -13.15
C PRO A 161 19.17 18.82 -13.53
N SER A 162 19.07 19.29 -14.78
CA SER A 162 17.85 19.89 -15.36
C SER A 162 16.77 18.88 -15.70
N LEU A 163 17.01 17.57 -15.53
CA LEU A 163 16.20 16.43 -15.96
C LEU A 163 16.17 16.18 -17.48
N GLU A 164 16.86 16.97 -18.27
CA GLU A 164 17.08 16.66 -19.69
C GLU A 164 17.96 15.41 -19.85
N THR A 165 17.76 14.67 -20.93
CA THR A 165 18.63 13.54 -21.23
C THR A 165 20.04 14.01 -21.66
N LYS A 166 21.06 13.22 -21.32
CA LYS A 166 22.46 13.54 -21.71
C LYS A 166 22.76 13.27 -23.19
N VAL A 167 21.98 12.42 -23.83
CA VAL A 167 22.24 11.93 -25.19
C VAL A 167 21.31 12.52 -26.24
N ILE A 168 20.14 13.02 -25.86
CA ILE A 168 19.20 13.66 -26.80
C ILE A 168 18.97 15.08 -26.32
N ASN A 169 19.27 16.04 -27.16
CA ASN A 169 19.10 17.44 -26.85
C ASN A 169 17.59 17.81 -26.80
N ASN A 170 17.19 18.61 -25.81
CA ASN A 170 15.83 19.10 -25.61
C ASN A 170 14.80 18.00 -25.29
N LEU A 171 15.24 16.85 -24.76
CA LEU A 171 14.36 15.77 -24.27
C LEU A 171 14.60 15.57 -22.78
#